data_a57afe87410da987ce2d671bf648b22f
#
_entry.id   a57afe87410da987ce2d671bf648b22f
#
_cell.length_a   1.000
_cell.length_b   1.000
_cell.length_c   1.000
_cell.angle_alpha   90.00
_cell.angle_beta   90.00
_cell.angle_gamma   90.00
#
_symmetry.space_group_name_H-M   'P 1'
#
loop_
_entity.id
_entity.type
_entity.pdbx_description
1 polymer ?
#
loop_
_entity_poly.entity_id
_entity_poly.type
_entity_poly.pdbx_seq_one_letter_code
_entity_poly.pdbx_strand_id
1 'polypeptide(L)'
;KPGGTNLTYGYADDNAPPMVFQTFEPETVDSLEFGLKTDLLDGNARANIAVFSYDYENLQFQATDPDPYRGGVANIPESEMSGVEIEFTALVSDSLTFDMNLGFLDTDVTSDYDVLDNVDAYQYFFGEEDLRYGLRENVKGNQLAKTPDFTADATFTYETVLSSGNGLTTVFQFIRRGEFMQRVSNNPIVDRVPYY
;
A
#
# COMPACT_ATOMS: atom_id res chain seq x y z
N LYS A 1 -7.71 13.26 3.03
CA LYS A 1 -7.84 13.79 1.64
C LYS A 1 -9.23 14.41 1.48
N PRO A 2 -9.41 15.47 0.64
CA PRO A 2 -10.74 16.05 0.39
C PRO A 2 -11.63 15.06 -0.37
N GLY A 3 -12.93 15.13 -0.13
CA GLY A 3 -13.95 14.48 -0.94
C GLY A 3 -14.10 15.14 -2.31
N GLY A 4 -14.87 14.54 -3.18
CA GLY A 4 -15.08 15.02 -4.54
C GLY A 4 -16.24 14.38 -5.26
N THR A 5 -16.24 14.52 -6.57
CA THR A 5 -17.29 14.00 -7.44
C THR A 5 -16.66 13.18 -8.55
N ASN A 6 -17.14 11.97 -8.74
CA ASN A 6 -16.77 11.12 -9.86
C ASN A 6 -17.47 11.59 -11.13
N LEU A 7 -16.71 11.78 -12.20
CA LEU A 7 -17.26 11.98 -13.54
C LEU A 7 -17.38 10.59 -14.19
N THR A 8 -18.60 10.10 -14.27
CA THR A 8 -18.88 8.85 -15.01
C THR A 8 -19.23 9.19 -16.46
N TYR A 9 -18.43 8.71 -17.39
CA TYR A 9 -18.78 8.72 -18.81
C TYR A 9 -19.72 7.54 -19.07
N GLY A 10 -21.02 7.78 -19.09
CA GLY A 10 -21.97 6.82 -19.67
C GLY A 10 -21.77 6.76 -21.17
N TYR A 11 -21.72 5.57 -21.77
CA TYR A 11 -21.96 5.42 -23.21
C TYR A 11 -23.32 6.02 -23.51
N ALA A 12 -23.41 6.86 -24.54
CA ALA A 12 -24.67 7.45 -25.01
C ALA A 12 -25.53 6.36 -25.66
N ASP A 13 -26.22 5.60 -24.85
CA ASP A 13 -27.39 4.85 -25.26
C ASP A 13 -28.60 5.77 -24.98
N ASP A 14 -29.50 5.93 -25.94
CA ASP A 14 -30.72 6.73 -25.81
C ASP A 14 -31.63 6.30 -24.63
N ASN A 15 -31.34 5.14 -24.02
CA ASN A 15 -31.99 4.60 -22.83
C ASN A 15 -31.14 4.66 -21.57
N ALA A 16 -29.94 5.21 -21.62
CA ALA A 16 -29.08 5.34 -20.43
C ALA A 16 -29.72 6.29 -19.41
N PRO A 17 -29.75 5.93 -18.12
CA PRO A 17 -30.19 6.87 -17.09
C PRO A 17 -29.30 8.12 -17.10
N PRO A 18 -29.83 9.29 -16.72
CA PRO A 18 -29.08 10.53 -16.72
C PRO A 18 -27.81 10.36 -15.89
N MET A 19 -26.70 10.99 -16.32
CA MET A 19 -25.42 10.98 -15.61
C MET A 19 -25.64 11.28 -14.13
N VAL A 20 -25.39 10.30 -13.29
CA VAL A 20 -25.45 10.46 -11.84
C VAL A 20 -24.04 10.77 -11.38
N PHE A 21 -23.81 11.98 -10.88
CA PHE A 21 -22.57 12.33 -10.20
C PHE A 21 -22.54 11.60 -8.87
N GLN A 22 -21.64 10.64 -8.72
CA GLN A 22 -21.39 10.02 -7.42
C GLN A 22 -20.35 10.85 -6.68
N THR A 23 -20.74 11.34 -5.53
CA THR A 23 -19.81 11.98 -4.59
C THR A 23 -19.08 10.91 -3.78
N PHE A 24 -17.86 11.20 -3.41
CA PHE A 24 -17.12 10.46 -2.40
C PHE A 24 -16.73 11.39 -1.26
N GLU A 25 -16.72 10.82 -0.06
CA GLU A 25 -16.51 11.56 1.18
C GLU A 25 -15.03 11.90 1.38
N PRO A 26 -14.71 12.92 2.20
CA PRO A 26 -13.36 13.17 2.63
C PRO A 26 -12.82 11.98 3.43
N GLU A 27 -11.58 11.59 3.13
CA GLU A 27 -10.82 10.62 3.92
C GLU A 27 -10.19 11.34 5.11
N THR A 28 -10.37 10.80 6.31
CA THR A 28 -9.73 11.24 7.54
C THR A 28 -8.88 10.13 8.13
N VAL A 29 -7.90 10.51 8.93
CA VAL A 29 -7.04 9.57 9.65
C VAL A 29 -6.75 10.13 11.04
N ASP A 30 -7.00 9.30 12.04
CA ASP A 30 -6.50 9.51 13.40
C ASP A 30 -5.22 8.69 13.56
N SER A 31 -4.15 9.33 14.04
CA SER A 31 -2.83 8.71 14.12
C SER A 31 -2.23 8.82 15.50
N LEU A 32 -1.64 7.72 15.97
CA LEU A 32 -0.82 7.67 17.17
C LEU A 32 0.55 7.11 16.81
N GLU A 33 1.61 7.82 17.19
CA GLU A 33 2.98 7.40 16.92
C GLU A 33 3.86 7.60 18.13
N PHE A 34 4.72 6.62 18.43
CA PHE A 34 5.79 6.69 19.41
C PHE A 34 7.12 6.41 18.73
N GLY A 35 8.05 7.35 18.87
CA GLY A 35 9.39 7.25 18.28
C GLY A 35 10.49 7.31 19.34
N LEU A 36 11.56 6.54 19.12
CA LEU A 36 12.80 6.59 19.84
C LEU A 36 13.95 6.85 18.87
N LYS A 37 14.78 7.86 19.18
CA LYS A 37 16.04 8.12 18.46
C LYS A 37 17.19 8.06 19.44
N THR A 38 18.22 7.30 19.13
CA THR A 38 19.37 7.15 20.00
C THR A 38 20.66 7.02 19.21
N ASP A 39 21.70 7.66 19.72
CA ASP A 39 23.07 7.45 19.26
C ASP A 39 23.72 6.38 20.13
N LEU A 40 24.45 5.49 19.46
CA LEU A 40 25.09 4.30 20.02
C LEU A 40 26.59 4.31 19.65
N LEU A 41 27.38 3.49 20.35
CA LEU A 41 28.81 3.29 20.02
C LEU A 41 29.59 4.62 19.96
N ASP A 42 29.41 5.47 20.97
CA ASP A 42 30.05 6.79 21.05
C ASP A 42 29.79 7.71 19.83
N GLY A 43 28.57 7.58 19.24
CA GLY A 43 28.16 8.36 18.07
C GLY A 43 28.47 7.71 16.73
N ASN A 44 29.11 6.54 16.71
CA ASN A 44 29.40 5.79 15.47
C ASN A 44 28.20 5.00 14.94
N ALA A 45 27.10 4.90 15.70
CA ALA A 45 25.87 4.32 15.21
C ALA A 45 24.66 5.12 15.71
N ARG A 46 23.58 5.06 14.94
CA ARG A 46 22.28 5.63 15.25
C ARG A 46 21.18 4.63 14.98
N ALA A 47 20.24 4.56 15.91
CA ALA A 47 19.01 3.79 15.73
C ALA A 47 17.79 4.72 15.92
N ASN A 48 16.84 4.61 15.00
CA ASN A 48 15.53 5.21 15.10
C ASN A 48 14.51 4.07 15.07
N ILE A 49 13.54 4.11 15.96
CA ILE A 49 12.44 3.13 16.01
C ILE A 49 11.15 3.93 16.14
N ALA A 50 10.18 3.64 15.29
CA ALA A 50 8.83 4.18 15.38
C ALA A 50 7.82 3.03 15.47
N VAL A 51 6.81 3.21 16.31
CA VAL A 51 5.63 2.34 16.40
C VAL A 51 4.41 3.21 16.18
N PHE A 52 3.53 2.83 15.29
CA PHE A 52 2.40 3.65 14.90
C PHE A 52 1.11 2.84 14.77
N SER A 53 -0.01 3.55 14.92
CA SER A 53 -1.37 3.06 14.63
C SER A 53 -2.15 4.18 13.97
N TYR A 54 -2.84 3.86 12.87
CA TYR A 54 -3.68 4.77 12.10
C TYR A 54 -5.07 4.17 11.94
N ASP A 55 -6.07 4.93 12.34
CA ASP A 55 -7.47 4.63 12.13
C ASP A 55 -7.99 5.52 11.01
N TYR A 56 -8.42 4.90 9.91
CA TYR A 56 -8.95 5.59 8.73
C TYR A 56 -10.48 5.56 8.72
N GLU A 57 -11.07 6.73 8.53
CA GLU A 57 -12.48 6.87 8.17
C GLU A 57 -12.60 7.29 6.70
N ASN A 58 -13.50 6.62 5.98
CA ASN A 58 -13.78 6.87 4.57
C ASN A 58 -12.53 6.77 3.68
N LEU A 59 -11.72 5.73 3.85
CA LEU A 59 -10.52 5.49 3.04
C LEU A 59 -10.89 5.51 1.55
N GLN A 60 -10.26 6.40 0.79
CA GLN A 60 -10.50 6.56 -0.65
C GLN A 60 -9.72 5.51 -1.45
N PHE A 61 -10.41 4.72 -2.24
CA PHE A 61 -9.80 3.75 -3.14
C PHE A 61 -10.38 3.82 -4.55
N GLN A 62 -9.62 3.31 -5.53
CA GLN A 62 -10.09 3.22 -6.90
C GLN A 62 -11.07 2.05 -7.02
N ALA A 63 -12.31 2.36 -7.31
CA ALA A 63 -13.35 1.38 -7.57
C ALA A 63 -13.69 1.32 -9.06
N THR A 64 -14.09 0.14 -9.52
CA THR A 64 -14.69 -0.04 -10.86
C THR A 64 -15.98 -0.81 -10.67
N ASP A 65 -17.09 -0.25 -11.11
CA ASP A 65 -18.39 -0.92 -11.14
C ASP A 65 -18.79 -1.10 -12.60
N PRO A 66 -19.09 -2.31 -13.09
CA PRO A 66 -19.44 -2.55 -14.48
C PRO A 66 -20.83 -2.06 -14.86
N ASP A 67 -21.70 -1.74 -13.92
CA ASP A 67 -23.06 -1.30 -14.20
C ASP A 67 -23.37 0.08 -13.61
N PRO A 68 -23.62 1.08 -14.41
CA PRO A 68 -23.30 1.26 -15.82
C PRO A 68 -21.88 1.83 -16.01
N TYR A 69 -20.85 1.02 -16.05
CA TYR A 69 -19.43 1.41 -16.23
C TYR A 69 -18.99 2.57 -15.31
N ARG A 70 -19.25 2.46 -14.04
CA ARG A 70 -18.90 3.45 -13.04
C ARG A 70 -17.47 3.18 -12.55
N GLY A 71 -16.50 3.82 -13.16
CA GLY A 71 -15.16 3.89 -12.57
C GLY A 71 -15.01 5.17 -11.76
N GLY A 72 -14.26 5.13 -10.67
CA GLY A 72 -14.02 6.32 -9.88
C GLY A 72 -13.45 6.01 -8.50
N VAL A 73 -13.56 6.98 -7.61
CA VAL A 73 -13.19 6.84 -6.22
C VAL A 73 -14.42 6.46 -5.41
N ALA A 74 -14.26 5.47 -4.53
CA ALA A 74 -15.23 5.09 -3.51
C ALA A 74 -14.56 5.16 -2.13
N ASN A 75 -15.36 5.05 -1.08
CA ASN A 75 -14.87 5.08 0.30
C ASN A 75 -15.10 3.73 0.97
N ILE A 76 -14.05 3.21 1.60
CA ILE A 76 -14.20 2.15 2.62
C ILE A 76 -14.48 2.86 3.93
N PRO A 77 -15.58 2.52 4.64
CA PRO A 77 -15.99 3.30 5.82
C PRO A 77 -14.94 3.33 6.92
N GLU A 78 -14.38 2.18 7.27
CA GLU A 78 -13.38 2.06 8.33
C GLU A 78 -12.30 1.07 7.93
N SER A 79 -11.04 1.44 8.20
CA SER A 79 -9.88 0.58 8.05
C SER A 79 -8.77 1.01 9.01
N GLU A 80 -7.88 0.10 9.34
CA GLU A 80 -6.78 0.36 10.26
C GLU A 80 -5.44 -0.05 9.65
N MET A 81 -4.38 0.57 10.18
CA MET A 81 -3.01 0.26 9.83
C MET A 81 -2.15 0.43 11.08
N SER A 82 -1.35 -0.57 11.40
CA SER A 82 -0.37 -0.47 12.47
C SER A 82 0.97 -1.02 12.05
N GLY A 83 2.04 -0.55 12.68
CA GLY A 83 3.35 -1.01 12.26
C GLY A 83 4.50 -0.58 13.14
N VAL A 84 5.67 -1.09 12.76
CA VAL A 84 6.96 -0.77 13.36
C VAL A 84 7.94 -0.46 12.24
N GLU A 85 8.64 0.66 12.36
CA GLU A 85 9.74 1.04 11.49
C GLU A 85 11.04 1.12 12.29
N ILE A 86 12.11 0.58 11.73
CA ILE A 86 13.46 0.59 12.32
C ILE A 86 14.43 1.09 11.26
N GLU A 87 15.14 2.15 11.58
CA GLU A 87 16.26 2.66 10.80
C GLU A 87 17.53 2.53 11.63
N PHE A 88 18.57 2.01 11.03
CA PHE A 88 19.87 1.87 11.68
C PHE A 88 21.00 2.27 10.73
N THR A 89 21.87 3.15 11.19
CA THR A 89 23.08 3.52 10.47
C THR A 89 24.29 3.33 11.38
N ALA A 90 25.36 2.75 10.85
CA ALA A 90 26.60 2.59 11.61
C ALA A 90 27.83 2.85 10.74
N LEU A 91 28.77 3.61 11.28
CA LEU A 91 30.14 3.71 10.79
C LEU A 91 30.93 2.50 11.36
N VAL A 92 31.00 1.42 10.57
CA VAL A 92 31.63 0.16 10.99
C VAL A 92 33.16 0.30 11.07
N SER A 93 33.72 1.12 10.17
CA SER A 93 35.12 1.55 10.17
C SER A 93 35.26 2.86 9.43
N ASP A 94 36.47 3.46 9.43
CA ASP A 94 36.72 4.71 8.68
C ASP A 94 36.39 4.63 7.18
N SER A 95 36.24 3.42 6.66
CA SER A 95 35.98 3.15 5.24
C SER A 95 34.68 2.39 4.97
N LEU A 96 33.94 1.97 6.00
CA LEU A 96 32.76 1.12 5.83
C LEU A 96 31.57 1.67 6.61
N THR A 97 30.51 2.02 5.90
CA THR A 97 29.22 2.39 6.46
C THR A 97 28.19 1.28 6.19
N PHE A 98 27.34 1.03 7.18
CA PHE A 98 26.20 0.13 7.08
C PHE A 98 24.93 0.89 7.38
N ASP A 99 23.94 0.81 6.49
CA ASP A 99 22.61 1.34 6.65
C ASP A 99 21.60 0.21 6.55
N MET A 100 20.57 0.24 7.40
CA MET A 100 19.50 -0.75 7.40
C MET A 100 18.17 -0.07 7.71
N ASN A 101 17.13 -0.42 6.92
CA ASN A 101 15.75 -0.03 7.16
C ASN A 101 14.89 -1.29 7.20
N LEU A 102 14.07 -1.43 8.22
CA LEU A 102 13.09 -2.51 8.37
C LEU A 102 11.71 -1.89 8.61
N GLY A 103 10.71 -2.42 7.95
CA GLY A 103 9.30 -2.08 8.16
C GLY A 103 8.47 -3.34 8.36
N PHE A 104 7.62 -3.32 9.37
CA PHE A 104 6.61 -4.33 9.63
C PHE A 104 5.27 -3.60 9.63
N LEU A 105 4.31 -4.08 8.86
CA LEU A 105 3.03 -3.43 8.64
C LEU A 105 1.91 -4.46 8.73
N ASP A 106 0.88 -4.13 9.48
CA ASP A 106 -0.38 -4.84 9.54
C ASP A 106 -1.50 -3.89 9.13
N THR A 107 -2.39 -4.34 8.25
CA THR A 107 -3.47 -3.50 7.73
C THR A 107 -4.73 -4.30 7.54
N ASP A 108 -5.88 -3.70 7.87
CA ASP A 108 -7.15 -4.39 7.86
C ASP A 108 -8.30 -3.46 7.46
N VAL A 109 -9.23 -3.96 6.68
CA VAL A 109 -10.55 -3.34 6.50
C VAL A 109 -11.43 -3.79 7.67
N THR A 110 -11.82 -2.87 8.55
CA THR A 110 -12.56 -3.20 9.77
C THR A 110 -14.07 -3.16 9.62
N SER A 111 -14.57 -2.41 8.62
CA SER A 111 -16.01 -2.30 8.33
C SER A 111 -16.50 -3.35 7.34
N ASP A 112 -17.78 -3.71 7.46
CA ASP A 112 -18.48 -4.47 6.42
C ASP A 112 -18.67 -3.59 5.19
N TYR A 113 -18.01 -3.94 4.08
CA TYR A 113 -18.10 -3.23 2.82
C TYR A 113 -17.95 -4.20 1.65
N ASP A 114 -18.83 -4.07 0.66
CA ASP A 114 -18.84 -4.95 -0.50
C ASP A 114 -18.22 -4.24 -1.71
N VAL A 115 -17.19 -4.84 -2.29
CA VAL A 115 -16.57 -4.38 -3.53
C VAL A 115 -16.86 -5.37 -4.67
N LEU A 116 -16.86 -4.86 -5.88
CA LEU A 116 -16.90 -5.72 -7.05
C LEU A 116 -15.48 -6.23 -7.35
N ASP A 117 -15.29 -7.54 -7.39
CA ASP A 117 -14.09 -8.10 -8.00
C ASP A 117 -14.23 -8.15 -9.52
N ASN A 118 -13.52 -7.25 -10.20
CA ASN A 118 -13.57 -7.13 -11.66
C ASN A 118 -13.12 -8.39 -12.41
N VAL A 119 -12.31 -9.23 -11.79
CA VAL A 119 -11.79 -10.45 -12.43
C VAL A 119 -12.86 -11.51 -12.45
N ASP A 120 -13.53 -11.70 -11.34
CA ASP A 120 -14.65 -12.63 -11.26
C ASP A 120 -15.82 -12.12 -12.09
N ALA A 121 -16.10 -10.80 -12.07
CA ALA A 121 -17.07 -10.19 -12.97
C ALA A 121 -16.75 -10.43 -14.45
N TYR A 122 -15.48 -10.36 -14.86
CA TYR A 122 -15.08 -10.58 -16.24
C TYR A 122 -15.34 -12.02 -16.69
N GLN A 123 -15.11 -13.02 -15.84
CA GLN A 123 -15.38 -14.41 -16.16
C GLN A 123 -16.88 -14.67 -16.42
N TYR A 124 -17.75 -13.95 -15.73
CA TYR A 124 -19.20 -14.05 -15.91
C TYR A 124 -19.74 -13.21 -17.08
N PHE A 125 -19.05 -12.15 -17.47
CA PHE A 125 -19.47 -11.31 -18.61
C PHE A 125 -19.51 -12.06 -19.94
N PHE A 126 -18.74 -13.14 -20.06
CA PHE A 126 -18.74 -14.03 -21.22
C PHE A 126 -19.51 -15.35 -21.00
N GLY A 127 -20.13 -15.52 -19.84
CA GLY A 127 -21.03 -16.63 -19.52
C GLY A 127 -22.50 -16.25 -19.79
N GLU A 128 -23.34 -17.25 -19.91
CA GLU A 128 -24.75 -17.11 -20.35
C GLU A 128 -25.69 -16.47 -19.29
N GLU A 129 -25.22 -16.05 -18.11
CA GLU A 129 -26.06 -15.50 -17.05
C GLU A 129 -25.64 -14.10 -16.67
N ASP A 130 -26.65 -13.23 -16.48
CA ASP A 130 -26.48 -11.84 -16.04
C ASP A 130 -26.22 -11.77 -14.52
N LEU A 131 -25.00 -12.15 -14.10
CA LEU A 131 -24.59 -12.18 -12.70
C LEU A 131 -23.92 -10.88 -12.23
N ARG A 132 -24.03 -9.79 -13.00
CA ARG A 132 -23.40 -8.48 -12.73
C ARG A 132 -23.60 -7.96 -11.31
N TYR A 133 -24.67 -8.37 -10.67
CA TYR A 133 -25.03 -7.93 -9.32
C TYR A 133 -24.62 -8.91 -8.20
N GLY A 134 -24.20 -10.14 -8.54
CA GLY A 134 -23.88 -11.20 -7.57
C GLY A 134 -22.40 -11.35 -7.19
N LEU A 135 -21.53 -10.55 -7.77
CA LEU A 135 -20.08 -10.71 -7.63
C LEU A 135 -19.45 -9.66 -6.71
N ARG A 136 -20.20 -9.18 -5.76
CA ARG A 136 -19.67 -8.34 -4.71
C ARG A 136 -19.17 -9.20 -3.58
N GLU A 137 -17.93 -8.98 -3.19
CA GLU A 137 -17.29 -9.62 -2.07
C GLU A 137 -17.16 -8.65 -0.91
N ASN A 138 -17.48 -9.13 0.29
CA ASN A 138 -17.22 -8.38 1.50
C ASN A 138 -15.71 -8.33 1.76
N VAL A 139 -15.17 -7.13 1.91
CA VAL A 139 -13.72 -6.93 2.07
C VAL A 139 -13.29 -6.79 3.52
N LYS A 140 -14.18 -6.98 4.49
CA LYS A 140 -13.83 -6.96 5.90
C LYS A 140 -12.80 -8.05 6.20
N GLY A 141 -11.73 -7.68 6.90
CA GLY A 141 -10.61 -8.57 7.17
C GLY A 141 -9.61 -8.66 6.02
N ASN A 142 -9.80 -7.91 4.94
CA ASN A 142 -8.84 -7.87 3.84
C ASN A 142 -7.72 -6.85 4.11
N GLN A 143 -6.51 -7.24 3.71
CA GLN A 143 -5.36 -6.34 3.70
C GLN A 143 -5.62 -5.15 2.78
N LEU A 144 -5.18 -3.97 3.17
CA LEU A 144 -5.21 -2.80 2.30
C LEU A 144 -4.30 -3.00 1.08
N ALA A 145 -4.68 -2.36 -0.03
CA ALA A 145 -3.94 -2.53 -1.28
C ALA A 145 -2.51 -1.96 -1.19
N LYS A 146 -1.54 -2.72 -1.70
CA LYS A 146 -0.12 -2.32 -1.83
C LYS A 146 0.59 -2.08 -0.49
N THR A 147 0.19 -2.77 0.55
CA THR A 147 0.76 -2.70 1.88
C THR A 147 1.49 -4.01 2.23
N PRO A 148 2.76 -4.20 1.82
CA PRO A 148 3.50 -5.40 2.19
C PRO A 148 3.67 -5.49 3.71
N ASP A 149 3.49 -6.69 4.27
CA ASP A 149 3.63 -6.98 5.68
C ASP A 149 5.05 -6.79 6.23
N PHE A 150 6.04 -6.87 5.33
CA PHE A 150 7.45 -6.73 5.66
C PHE A 150 8.23 -6.03 4.54
N THR A 151 9.11 -5.12 4.92
CA THR A 151 10.11 -4.52 4.04
C THR A 151 11.47 -4.50 4.71
N ALA A 152 12.52 -4.78 3.98
CA ALA A 152 13.89 -4.66 4.44
C ALA A 152 14.78 -4.08 3.34
N ASP A 153 15.63 -3.17 3.73
CA ASP A 153 16.72 -2.64 2.93
C ASP A 153 17.98 -2.64 3.77
N ALA A 154 19.09 -3.13 3.22
CA ALA A 154 20.39 -3.11 3.88
C ALA A 154 21.47 -2.73 2.86
N THR A 155 22.22 -1.69 3.16
CA THR A 155 23.25 -1.15 2.29
C THR A 155 24.61 -1.11 3.00
N PHE A 156 25.64 -1.63 2.33
CA PHE A 156 27.03 -1.51 2.72
C PHE A 156 27.74 -0.58 1.74
N THR A 157 28.32 0.49 2.23
CA THR A 157 29.11 1.44 1.43
C THR A 157 30.56 1.38 1.88
N TYR A 158 31.44 0.95 0.99
CA TYR A 158 32.88 0.91 1.24
C TYR A 158 33.60 1.95 0.39
N GLU A 159 34.37 2.81 1.03
CA GLU A 159 35.15 3.88 0.41
C GLU A 159 36.64 3.70 0.66
N THR A 160 37.45 3.80 -0.37
CA THR A 160 38.92 3.71 -0.27
C THR A 160 39.59 4.57 -1.34
N VAL A 161 40.87 4.87 -1.10
CA VAL A 161 41.75 5.52 -2.05
C VAL A 161 42.72 4.51 -2.64
N LEU A 162 42.69 4.36 -3.94
CA LEU A 162 43.59 3.45 -4.67
C LEU A 162 45.02 4.00 -4.70
N SER A 163 45.98 3.13 -4.95
CA SER A 163 47.40 3.49 -5.07
C SER A 163 47.68 4.53 -6.19
N SER A 164 46.76 4.66 -7.14
CA SER A 164 46.79 5.70 -8.17
C SER A 164 46.38 7.09 -7.68
N GLY A 165 45.89 7.22 -6.43
CA GLY A 165 45.33 8.44 -5.87
C GLY A 165 43.85 8.66 -6.19
N ASN A 166 43.19 7.76 -6.94
CA ASN A 166 41.79 7.83 -7.23
C ASN A 166 40.95 7.26 -6.09
N GLY A 167 39.80 7.90 -5.78
CA GLY A 167 38.79 7.36 -4.89
C GLY A 167 38.02 6.20 -5.55
N LEU A 168 37.72 5.18 -4.78
CA LEU A 168 36.81 4.09 -5.15
C LEU A 168 35.72 3.97 -4.10
N THR A 169 34.44 4.04 -4.53
CA THR A 169 33.26 3.75 -3.70
C THR A 169 32.61 2.49 -4.23
N THR A 170 32.38 1.52 -3.35
CA THR A 170 31.69 0.27 -3.65
C THR A 170 30.44 0.21 -2.79
N VAL A 171 29.29 -0.02 -3.43
CA VAL A 171 28.00 -0.15 -2.75
C VAL A 171 27.45 -1.54 -2.99
N PHE A 172 27.07 -2.21 -1.90
CA PHE A 172 26.32 -3.46 -1.95
C PHE A 172 24.98 -3.22 -1.24
N GLN A 173 23.88 -3.48 -1.95
CA GLN A 173 22.52 -3.29 -1.43
C GLN A 173 21.75 -4.60 -1.52
N PHE A 174 21.03 -4.90 -0.44
CA PHE A 174 20.06 -5.98 -0.35
C PHE A 174 18.69 -5.38 -0.09
N ILE A 175 17.70 -5.75 -0.91
CA ILE A 175 16.31 -5.29 -0.75
C ILE A 175 15.42 -6.54 -0.67
N ARG A 176 14.49 -6.54 0.28
CA ARG A 176 13.45 -7.54 0.39
C ARG A 176 12.11 -6.86 0.65
N ARG A 177 11.11 -7.29 -0.07
CA ARG A 177 9.72 -6.91 0.16
C ARG A 177 8.87 -8.15 0.37
N GLY A 178 8.02 -8.13 1.40
CA GLY A 178 7.03 -9.15 1.67
C GLY A 178 5.94 -9.21 0.61
N GLU A 179 5.11 -10.20 0.72
CA GLU A 179 3.92 -10.36 -0.11
C GLU A 179 2.93 -9.23 0.17
N PHE A 180 2.17 -8.83 -0.85
CA PHE A 180 1.09 -7.86 -0.70
C PHE A 180 0.01 -8.05 -1.76
N MET A 181 -1.16 -7.48 -1.52
CA MET A 181 -2.27 -7.48 -2.45
C MET A 181 -2.31 -6.18 -3.27
N GLN A 182 -2.59 -6.28 -4.56
CA GLN A 182 -2.68 -5.12 -5.46
C GLN A 182 -3.96 -4.32 -5.29
N ARG A 183 -5.04 -4.99 -4.91
CA ARG A 183 -6.38 -4.41 -4.72
C ARG A 183 -6.95 -4.85 -3.39
N VAL A 184 -7.93 -4.11 -2.91
CA VAL A 184 -8.61 -4.38 -1.63
C VAL A 184 -9.49 -5.63 -1.67
N SER A 185 -9.87 -6.12 -2.86
CA SER A 185 -10.55 -7.41 -3.04
C SER A 185 -9.72 -8.60 -2.59
N ASN A 186 -8.40 -8.46 -2.53
CA ASN A 186 -7.48 -9.51 -2.11
C ASN A 186 -7.67 -10.85 -2.86
N ASN A 187 -8.04 -10.79 -4.14
CA ASN A 187 -8.20 -11.99 -4.94
C ASN A 187 -6.85 -12.73 -5.06
N PRO A 188 -6.75 -13.97 -4.54
CA PRO A 188 -5.46 -14.65 -4.41
C PRO A 188 -4.83 -15.03 -5.75
N ILE A 189 -5.61 -15.04 -6.84
CA ILE A 189 -5.13 -15.42 -8.17
C ILE A 189 -4.49 -14.25 -8.90
N VAL A 190 -5.07 -13.04 -8.76
CA VAL A 190 -4.69 -11.88 -9.59
C VAL A 190 -4.16 -10.69 -8.80
N ASP A 191 -4.45 -10.60 -7.50
CA ASP A 191 -4.02 -9.48 -6.67
C ASP A 191 -2.73 -9.74 -5.90
N ARG A 192 -2.40 -11.01 -5.70
CA ARG A 192 -1.25 -11.42 -4.92
C ARG A 192 0.05 -11.10 -5.64
N VAL A 193 0.86 -10.26 -5.06
CA VAL A 193 2.24 -10.02 -5.47
C VAL A 193 3.15 -10.80 -4.52
N PRO A 194 3.87 -11.83 -4.99
CA PRO A 194 4.75 -12.61 -4.15
C PRO A 194 5.93 -11.74 -3.65
N TYR A 195 6.56 -12.19 -2.58
CA TYR A 195 7.78 -11.58 -2.06
C TYR A 195 8.94 -11.60 -3.10
N TYR A 196 9.83 -10.64 -3.02
CA TYR A 196 11.06 -10.56 -3.83
C TYR A 196 12.20 -9.89 -3.05
#